data_60521460b96a862ca8d0047fc347df7a
#
_entry.id   60521460b96a862ca8d0047fc347df7a
#
_cell.length_a   1.000
_cell.length_b   1.000
_cell.length_c   1.000
_cell.angle_alpha   90.00
_cell.angle_beta   90.00
_cell.angle_gamma   90.00
#
_symmetry.space_group_name_H-M   'P 1'
#
loop_
_entity.id
_entity.type
_entity.pdbx_description
1 polymer ?
#
loop_
_entity_poly.entity_id
_entity_poly.type
_entity_poly.pdbx_seq_one_letter_code
_entity_poly.pdbx_strand_id
1 'polypeptide(L)'
;MQGKNTIVTTGDYSIGLLSQTSGNLNTDTIIRVNSDGSVTPSFSDGDDTFIVTAGNHAVGVLACASPGSARACVSSLDEESTTDTGSNENNAIAKLDMAKGEITTHGTESYAAYANGTVVKAGDTLDYTNASVTLTDVDITTHGDNAHAIAARQGTVSFNQGEIYTTGPDAATAKIYNGGTVTLKNTSAVAHQGSGIGLESSINGQEATVDILSGSSLRSANEILYHKNETSNVTITDSEVSSAADVFINNIKGHLTVDATNSKITGSANISTDVNTHTYLSLSDNSTWDIKADSTVSNLTVDNSTVYISRADGRDVEPTRLTITENYVGNNGVLHLRTELGDDNSATDKVVINGNTSGTTRAKVTNAGGSGAY
;
A
#
# COMPACT_ATOMS: atom_id res chain seq x y z
N MET A 1 29.72 23.06 8.63
CA MET A 1 29.76 22.16 9.80
C MET A 1 29.56 20.77 9.23
N GLN A 2 30.54 19.92 9.33
CA GLN A 2 30.37 18.48 9.08
C GLN A 2 29.79 17.89 10.36
N GLY A 3 28.60 17.28 10.31
CA GLY A 3 27.97 16.67 11.47
C GLY A 3 26.55 16.22 11.17
N LYS A 4 26.07 15.23 11.92
CA LYS A 4 24.68 14.76 11.88
C LYS A 4 23.73 15.92 12.15
N ASN A 5 22.72 16.09 11.31
CA ASN A 5 21.68 17.09 11.48
C ASN A 5 20.51 16.47 12.23
N THR A 6 20.01 17.16 13.24
CA THR A 6 18.86 16.69 14.03
C THR A 6 17.80 17.78 14.07
N ILE A 7 16.58 17.43 13.65
CA ILE A 7 15.41 18.28 13.73
C ILE A 7 14.46 17.64 14.75
N VAL A 8 14.15 18.35 15.82
CA VAL A 8 13.22 17.90 16.87
C VAL A 8 12.08 18.89 16.97
N THR A 9 10.86 18.39 16.86
CA THR A 9 9.64 19.18 17.05
C THR A 9 8.75 18.52 18.12
N THR A 10 8.15 19.31 19.00
CA THR A 10 7.37 18.80 20.15
C THR A 10 5.93 19.32 20.22
N GLY A 11 5.56 20.24 19.35
CA GLY A 11 4.20 20.82 19.33
C GLY A 11 3.25 20.03 18.44
N ASP A 12 1.97 20.04 18.78
CA ASP A 12 0.93 19.50 17.90
C ASP A 12 0.95 20.22 16.55
N TYR A 13 0.63 19.51 15.47
CA TYR A 13 0.70 19.99 14.08
C TYR A 13 2.10 20.52 13.68
N SER A 14 3.14 20.09 14.35
CA SER A 14 4.50 20.50 14.00
C SER A 14 5.01 19.72 12.77
N ILE A 15 5.88 20.36 11.98
CA ILE A 15 6.44 19.81 10.77
C ILE A 15 7.95 19.89 10.86
N GLY A 16 8.62 18.78 10.61
CA GLY A 16 10.10 18.73 10.58
C GLY A 16 10.65 19.46 9.36
N LEU A 17 10.26 19.03 8.17
CA LEU A 17 10.62 19.69 6.91
C LEU A 17 9.37 19.94 6.06
N LEU A 18 9.23 21.15 5.53
CA LEU A 18 8.09 21.57 4.74
C LEU A 18 8.51 22.14 3.39
N SER A 19 8.00 21.55 2.31
CA SER A 19 7.90 22.18 1.01
C SER A 19 6.45 22.58 0.76
N GLN A 20 6.16 23.86 0.68
CA GLN A 20 4.80 24.36 0.48
C GLN A 20 4.71 25.37 -0.65
N THR A 21 3.74 25.17 -1.52
CA THR A 21 3.34 26.16 -2.53
C THR A 21 1.87 26.48 -2.32
N SER A 22 1.53 27.75 -2.11
CA SER A 22 0.18 28.20 -1.89
C SER A 22 -0.17 29.37 -2.82
N GLY A 23 -1.40 29.39 -3.32
CA GLY A 23 -1.99 30.51 -4.09
C GLY A 23 -1.75 30.43 -5.60
N ASN A 24 -2.18 31.50 -6.30
CA ASN A 24 -2.20 31.61 -7.77
C ASN A 24 -0.83 31.93 -8.39
N LEU A 25 0.25 31.51 -7.79
CA LEU A 25 1.59 31.75 -8.27
C LEU A 25 2.14 30.51 -8.96
N ASN A 26 2.49 30.61 -10.22
CA ASN A 26 3.28 29.61 -10.96
C ASN A 26 4.71 29.55 -10.39
N THR A 27 4.85 29.20 -9.13
CA THR A 27 6.14 29.07 -8.48
C THR A 27 6.29 27.67 -7.92
N ASP A 28 7.35 27.01 -8.33
CA ASP A 28 7.74 25.70 -7.84
C ASP A 28 8.52 25.87 -6.53
N THR A 29 8.15 25.11 -5.50
CA THR A 29 8.96 24.98 -4.29
C THR A 29 9.56 23.60 -4.23
N ILE A 30 10.88 23.53 -4.29
CA ILE A 30 11.64 22.28 -4.20
C ILE A 30 12.57 22.38 -3.00
N ILE A 31 12.41 21.46 -2.05
CA ILE A 31 13.34 21.30 -0.94
C ILE A 31 14.12 20.01 -1.16
N ARG A 32 15.43 20.10 -1.20
CA ARG A 32 16.33 18.95 -1.19
C ARG A 32 17.13 18.99 0.08
N VAL A 33 17.03 17.93 0.85
CA VAL A 33 17.88 17.70 2.02
C VAL A 33 18.98 16.75 1.54
N ASN A 34 20.18 17.28 1.48
CA ASN A 34 21.35 16.46 1.15
C ASN A 34 21.70 15.54 2.33
N SER A 35 22.50 14.55 2.09
CA SER A 35 22.99 13.63 3.12
C SER A 35 23.75 14.31 4.27
N ASP A 36 24.17 15.56 4.13
CA ASP A 36 24.76 16.40 5.18
C ASP A 36 23.71 17.28 5.89
N GLY A 37 22.40 17.10 5.59
CA GLY A 37 21.29 17.90 6.15
C GLY A 37 21.26 19.33 5.64
N SER A 38 22.12 19.73 4.71
CA SER A 38 22.05 21.06 4.10
C SER A 38 20.86 21.16 3.14
N VAL A 39 20.14 22.26 3.23
CA VAL A 39 19.05 22.62 2.31
C VAL A 39 19.66 23.46 1.18
N THR A 40 20.35 22.83 0.28
CA THR A 40 20.93 23.49 -0.90
C THR A 40 21.01 22.54 -2.08
N PRO A 41 20.97 23.02 -3.32
CA PRO A 41 20.95 22.19 -4.52
C PRO A 41 22.32 21.57 -4.90
N SER A 42 23.22 21.30 -3.96
CA SER A 42 24.53 20.70 -4.24
C SER A 42 24.63 19.28 -3.71
N PHE A 43 25.04 18.37 -4.58
CA PHE A 43 25.29 16.97 -4.26
C PHE A 43 26.67 16.82 -3.60
N SER A 44 26.72 16.44 -2.33
CA SER A 44 27.94 15.93 -1.69
C SER A 44 27.60 14.73 -0.81
N ASP A 45 28.47 13.72 -0.80
CA ASP A 45 28.40 12.60 0.16
C ASP A 45 28.59 13.14 1.57
N GLY A 46 27.53 13.19 2.35
CA GLY A 46 27.53 13.76 3.71
C GLY A 46 26.74 12.94 4.72
N ASP A 47 26.56 13.46 5.90
CA ASP A 47 26.03 12.79 7.07
C ASP A 47 24.49 12.65 7.05
N ASP A 48 23.95 11.71 7.82
CA ASP A 48 22.53 11.39 7.94
C ASP A 48 21.74 12.53 8.57
N THR A 49 20.47 12.70 8.14
CA THR A 49 19.52 13.65 8.74
C THR A 49 18.52 12.90 9.63
N PHE A 50 18.36 13.35 10.87
CA PHE A 50 17.44 12.78 11.86
C PHE A 50 16.31 13.75 12.11
N ILE A 51 15.06 13.28 11.95
CA ILE A 51 13.85 14.05 12.21
C ILE A 51 13.05 13.32 13.29
N VAL A 52 12.74 14.01 14.38
CA VAL A 52 11.90 13.49 15.46
C VAL A 52 10.74 14.44 15.70
N THR A 53 9.51 13.94 15.64
CA THR A 53 8.32 14.70 16.00
C THR A 53 7.60 14.04 17.17
N ALA A 54 7.20 14.80 18.19
CA ALA A 54 6.55 14.29 19.39
C ALA A 54 5.12 14.80 19.61
N GLY A 55 4.65 15.78 18.85
CA GLY A 55 3.28 16.29 18.93
C GLY A 55 2.28 15.43 18.15
N ASN A 56 0.98 15.56 18.48
CA ASN A 56 -0.09 14.94 17.68
C ASN A 56 -0.26 15.65 16.34
N HIS A 57 -0.75 14.94 15.32
CA HIS A 57 -0.89 15.44 13.96
C HIS A 57 0.41 16.07 13.40
N ALA A 58 1.55 15.65 13.91
CA ALA A 58 2.84 16.15 13.47
C ALA A 58 3.32 15.38 12.24
N VAL A 59 4.09 16.03 11.37
CA VAL A 59 4.62 15.40 10.16
C VAL A 59 6.14 15.55 10.11
N GLY A 60 6.83 14.44 9.86
CA GLY A 60 8.28 14.45 9.68
C GLY A 60 8.68 15.27 8.46
N VAL A 61 8.23 14.86 7.28
CA VAL A 61 8.47 15.57 6.01
C VAL A 61 7.17 15.75 5.24
N LEU A 62 6.89 16.97 4.79
CA LEU A 62 5.64 17.36 4.15
C LEU A 62 5.89 18.11 2.84
N ALA A 63 5.33 17.62 1.74
CA ALA A 63 5.13 18.39 0.52
C ALA A 63 3.65 18.77 0.39
N CYS A 64 3.34 20.08 0.34
CA CYS A 64 1.96 20.57 0.27
C CYS A 64 1.77 21.55 -0.88
N ALA A 65 1.01 21.16 -1.88
CA ALA A 65 0.61 21.97 -3.04
C ALA A 65 -0.87 22.38 -2.95
N SER A 66 -1.39 22.60 -1.75
CA SER A 66 -2.77 23.02 -1.51
C SER A 66 -2.82 24.48 -1.10
N PRO A 67 -3.81 25.26 -1.55
CA PRO A 67 -4.01 26.64 -1.06
C PRO A 67 -4.35 26.62 0.44
N GLY A 68 -3.54 27.30 1.24
CA GLY A 68 -3.78 27.41 2.68
C GLY A 68 -2.53 27.62 3.50
N SER A 69 -2.68 27.58 4.83
CA SER A 69 -1.55 27.62 5.76
C SER A 69 -0.91 26.23 5.91
N ALA A 70 0.33 26.15 6.39
CA ALA A 70 0.98 24.88 6.70
C ALA A 70 0.13 24.00 7.65
N ARG A 71 -0.59 24.62 8.59
CA ARG A 71 -1.53 23.92 9.47
C ARG A 71 -2.70 23.31 8.70
N ALA A 72 -3.23 24.00 7.69
CA ALA A 72 -4.29 23.44 6.83
C ALA A 72 -3.80 22.23 6.03
N CYS A 73 -2.53 22.20 5.65
CA CYS A 73 -1.95 21.06 4.99
C CYS A 73 -1.90 19.79 5.86
N VAL A 74 -1.74 19.95 7.16
CA VAL A 74 -1.72 18.83 8.13
C VAL A 74 -3.13 18.48 8.60
N SER A 75 -3.97 19.46 8.96
CA SER A 75 -5.33 19.24 9.45
C SER A 75 -6.28 18.63 8.42
N SER A 76 -5.95 18.72 7.14
CA SER A 76 -6.77 18.16 6.07
C SER A 76 -6.75 16.64 5.95
N LEU A 77 -6.00 15.91 6.78
CA LEU A 77 -6.01 14.45 6.80
C LEU A 77 -7.28 13.88 7.42
N ASP A 78 -7.77 14.48 8.49
CA ASP A 78 -8.89 13.99 9.29
C ASP A 78 -10.22 14.58 8.84
N GLU A 79 -10.21 15.72 8.17
CA GLU A 79 -11.44 16.33 7.69
C GLU A 79 -11.88 15.65 6.40
N GLU A 80 -13.12 15.14 6.40
CA GLU A 80 -13.88 14.87 5.18
C GLU A 80 -14.02 16.18 4.40
N SER A 81 -12.94 16.61 3.75
CA SER A 81 -13.03 17.74 2.82
C SER A 81 -13.86 17.28 1.62
N THR A 82 -15.15 17.52 1.70
CA THR A 82 -16.10 17.30 0.59
C THR A 82 -15.93 18.31 -0.54
N THR A 83 -15.05 19.26 -0.38
CA THR A 83 -14.71 20.19 -1.44
C THR A 83 -13.67 19.54 -2.35
N ASP A 84 -14.15 18.84 -3.37
CA ASP A 84 -13.47 18.81 -4.66
C ASP A 84 -13.22 20.28 -5.02
N THR A 85 -12.07 20.80 -4.65
CA THR A 85 -11.63 22.10 -5.15
C THR A 85 -11.26 21.86 -6.62
N GLY A 86 -12.31 21.80 -7.43
CA GLY A 86 -12.28 21.50 -8.83
C GLY A 86 -11.09 22.15 -9.51
N SER A 87 -10.55 21.44 -10.48
CA SER A 87 -9.63 21.90 -11.52
C SER A 87 -8.93 23.21 -11.16
N ASN A 88 -8.01 23.16 -10.20
CA ASN A 88 -7.10 24.28 -10.03
C ASN A 88 -6.18 24.27 -11.25
N GLU A 89 -6.38 25.25 -12.12
CA GLU A 89 -5.44 25.57 -13.19
C GLU A 89 -4.08 26.05 -12.63
N ASN A 90 -3.84 25.83 -11.36
CA ASN A 90 -2.62 26.22 -10.66
C ASN A 90 -1.59 25.11 -10.81
N ASN A 91 -0.63 25.35 -11.67
CA ASN A 91 0.58 24.55 -11.83
C ASN A 91 1.55 24.71 -10.63
N ALA A 92 1.04 24.87 -9.42
CA ALA A 92 1.87 24.98 -8.23
C ALA A 92 2.43 23.61 -7.85
N ILE A 93 3.74 23.52 -7.69
CA ILE A 93 4.45 22.27 -7.39
C ILE A 93 5.16 22.40 -6.05
N ALA A 94 4.93 21.45 -5.15
CA ALA A 94 5.66 21.28 -3.90
C ALA A 94 6.39 19.93 -3.92
N LYS A 95 7.71 19.96 -3.88
CA LYS A 95 8.55 18.74 -3.88
C LYS A 95 9.49 18.75 -2.69
N LEU A 96 9.65 17.57 -2.07
CA LEU A 96 10.62 17.34 -1.03
C LEU A 96 11.38 16.04 -1.33
N ASP A 97 12.68 16.16 -1.48
CA ASP A 97 13.59 15.03 -1.65
C ASP A 97 14.50 14.94 -0.42
N MET A 98 14.56 13.78 0.23
CA MET A 98 15.45 13.51 1.35
C MET A 98 16.25 12.24 1.05
N ALA A 99 17.56 12.31 1.20
CA ALA A 99 18.46 11.18 1.05
C ALA A 99 19.22 10.95 2.36
N LYS A 100 19.22 9.71 2.81
CA LYS A 100 19.85 9.20 4.04
C LYS A 100 19.34 9.85 5.31
N GLY A 101 19.02 9.01 6.26
CA GLY A 101 18.64 9.44 7.60
C GLY A 101 17.51 8.64 8.21
N GLU A 102 16.90 9.22 9.23
CA GLU A 102 15.85 8.59 10.00
C GLU A 102 14.72 9.59 10.30
N ILE A 103 13.49 9.11 10.25
CA ILE A 103 12.31 9.89 10.64
C ILE A 103 11.55 9.11 11.71
N THR A 104 11.42 9.69 12.90
CA THR A 104 10.66 9.10 14.01
C THR A 104 9.50 10.01 14.40
N THR A 105 8.28 9.46 14.53
CA THR A 105 7.11 10.18 15.03
C THR A 105 6.50 9.47 16.23
N HIS A 106 6.05 10.24 17.24
CA HIS A 106 5.51 9.69 18.49
C HIS A 106 4.03 10.05 18.74
N GLY A 107 3.50 11.06 18.11
CA GLY A 107 2.12 11.53 18.36
C GLY A 107 1.06 10.72 17.63
N THR A 108 -0.17 10.81 18.10
CA THR A 108 -1.36 10.28 17.41
C THR A 108 -1.54 10.99 16.07
N GLU A 109 -1.92 10.23 15.03
CA GLU A 109 -2.15 10.74 13.67
C GLU A 109 -0.96 11.53 13.11
N SER A 110 0.25 11.12 13.49
CA SER A 110 1.50 11.75 13.10
C SER A 110 2.19 10.94 12.01
N TYR A 111 2.43 11.56 10.87
CA TYR A 111 2.97 10.87 9.69
C TYR A 111 4.45 11.17 9.52
N ALA A 112 5.23 10.15 9.14
CA ALA A 112 6.65 10.39 8.89
C ALA A 112 6.85 11.11 7.54
N ALA A 113 6.16 10.69 6.48
CA ALA A 113 6.21 11.33 5.16
C ALA A 113 4.79 11.58 4.64
N TYR A 114 4.53 12.81 4.19
CA TYR A 114 3.23 13.16 3.67
C TYR A 114 3.31 14.02 2.40
N ALA A 115 2.60 13.61 1.36
CA ALA A 115 2.36 14.40 0.16
C ALA A 115 0.88 14.81 0.09
N ASN A 116 0.60 16.11 0.24
CA ASN A 116 -0.74 16.68 0.16
C ASN A 116 -0.84 17.60 -1.06
N GLY A 117 -1.45 17.07 -2.10
CA GLY A 117 -1.57 17.75 -3.38
C GLY A 117 -3.00 18.14 -3.72
N THR A 118 -3.14 18.53 -4.97
CA THR A 118 -4.41 18.73 -5.66
C THR A 118 -4.37 17.96 -6.97
N VAL A 119 -5.52 17.45 -7.40
CA VAL A 119 -5.61 16.78 -8.69
C VAL A 119 -5.51 17.79 -9.81
N VAL A 120 -4.60 17.55 -10.74
CA VAL A 120 -4.54 18.28 -12.00
C VAL A 120 -5.15 17.40 -13.09
N LYS A 121 -6.19 17.88 -13.77
CA LYS A 121 -6.77 17.18 -14.92
C LYS A 121 -6.04 17.60 -16.19
N ALA A 122 -5.41 16.64 -16.85
CA ALA A 122 -4.86 16.79 -18.20
C ALA A 122 -5.68 15.91 -19.16
N GLY A 123 -6.77 16.47 -19.73
CA GLY A 123 -7.75 15.68 -20.49
C GLY A 123 -8.52 14.71 -19.58
N ASP A 124 -8.46 13.41 -19.89
CA ASP A 124 -9.08 12.35 -19.08
C ASP A 124 -8.12 11.73 -18.03
N THR A 125 -6.89 12.23 -17.96
CA THR A 125 -5.88 11.71 -17.03
C THR A 125 -5.81 12.56 -15.77
N LEU A 126 -5.76 11.90 -14.60
CA LEU A 126 -5.53 12.54 -13.31
C LEU A 126 -4.03 12.55 -13.03
N ASP A 127 -3.49 13.71 -12.67
CA ASP A 127 -2.10 13.89 -12.30
C ASP A 127 -2.01 14.30 -10.81
N TYR A 128 -1.32 13.48 -10.02
CA TYR A 128 -1.10 13.67 -8.59
C TYR A 128 0.34 14.11 -8.27
N THR A 129 1.07 14.60 -9.24
CA THR A 129 2.52 14.88 -9.08
C THR A 129 2.83 16.27 -8.56
N ASN A 130 1.84 17.13 -8.36
CA ASN A 130 2.05 18.49 -7.91
C ASN A 130 2.52 18.59 -6.43
N ALA A 131 2.24 17.56 -5.61
CA ALA A 131 2.87 17.39 -4.31
C ALA A 131 3.61 16.06 -4.30
N SER A 132 4.92 16.08 -4.08
CA SER A 132 5.72 14.85 -4.05
C SER A 132 6.76 14.84 -2.94
N VAL A 133 6.90 13.68 -2.29
CA VAL A 133 7.96 13.37 -1.35
C VAL A 133 8.75 12.18 -1.90
N THR A 134 10.07 12.33 -2.00
CA THR A 134 10.98 11.25 -2.34
C THR A 134 11.93 11.00 -1.19
N LEU A 135 11.93 9.78 -0.65
CA LEU A 135 12.86 9.34 0.38
C LEU A 135 13.76 8.25 -0.20
N THR A 136 15.07 8.38 0.00
CA THR A 136 16.05 7.40 -0.47
C THR A 136 17.04 7.07 0.63
N ASP A 137 17.16 5.79 0.98
CA ASP A 137 18.03 5.33 2.07
C ASP A 137 17.66 6.00 3.42
N VAL A 138 16.35 5.97 3.73
CA VAL A 138 15.77 6.58 4.93
C VAL A 138 15.03 5.52 5.74
N ASP A 139 15.26 5.48 7.04
CA ASP A 139 14.49 4.63 7.94
C ASP A 139 13.35 5.42 8.60
N ILE A 140 12.19 4.79 8.71
CA ILE A 140 10.99 5.40 9.30
C ILE A 140 10.50 4.57 10.48
N THR A 141 10.24 5.24 11.61
CA THR A 141 9.55 4.64 12.76
C THR A 141 8.39 5.53 13.22
N THR A 142 7.19 4.96 13.36
CA THR A 142 6.03 5.67 13.94
C THR A 142 5.46 4.93 15.15
N HIS A 143 5.07 5.66 16.20
CA HIS A 143 4.63 5.08 17.47
C HIS A 143 3.20 5.42 17.88
N GLY A 144 2.59 6.46 17.35
CA GLY A 144 1.26 6.91 17.75
C GLY A 144 0.12 6.11 17.10
N ASP A 145 -1.08 6.23 17.69
CA ASP A 145 -2.30 5.66 17.11
C ASP A 145 -2.59 6.35 15.76
N ASN A 146 -3.00 5.59 14.76
CA ASN A 146 -3.21 6.07 13.38
C ASN A 146 -2.00 6.83 12.80
N ALA A 147 -0.82 6.64 13.35
CA ALA A 147 0.41 7.30 12.90
C ALA A 147 1.03 6.52 11.74
N HIS A 148 0.49 6.73 10.54
CA HIS A 148 0.97 6.06 9.33
C HIS A 148 2.39 6.51 8.96
N ALA A 149 3.22 5.59 8.49
CA ALA A 149 4.58 5.96 8.08
C ALA A 149 4.55 6.87 6.84
N ILE A 150 3.77 6.49 5.85
CA ILE A 150 3.61 7.24 4.59
C ILE A 150 2.15 7.62 4.42
N ALA A 151 1.89 8.88 4.10
CA ALA A 151 0.57 9.38 3.74
C ALA A 151 0.61 10.09 2.38
N ALA A 152 -0.36 9.81 1.52
CA ALA A 152 -0.57 10.51 0.27
C ALA A 152 -2.04 10.92 0.15
N ARG A 153 -2.28 12.19 -0.11
CA ARG A 153 -3.59 12.73 -0.44
C ARG A 153 -3.48 13.55 -1.70
N GLN A 154 -4.01 13.02 -2.80
CA GLN A 154 -3.84 13.65 -4.11
C GLN A 154 -2.38 14.03 -4.42
N GLY A 155 -1.44 13.22 -3.94
CA GLY A 155 -0.01 13.45 -4.04
C GLY A 155 0.77 12.16 -4.28
N THR A 156 2.07 12.27 -4.39
CA THR A 156 2.96 11.13 -4.66
C THR A 156 4.03 10.99 -3.59
N VAL A 157 4.19 9.78 -3.05
CA VAL A 157 5.31 9.45 -2.17
C VAL A 157 6.10 8.29 -2.77
N SER A 158 7.40 8.51 -2.99
CA SER A 158 8.34 7.48 -3.43
C SER A 158 9.32 7.18 -2.31
N PHE A 159 9.31 5.94 -1.82
CA PHE A 159 10.23 5.45 -0.83
C PHE A 159 11.16 4.42 -1.48
N ASN A 160 12.44 4.76 -1.57
CA ASN A 160 13.45 3.96 -2.24
C ASN A 160 14.53 3.57 -1.24
N GLN A 161 14.59 2.30 -0.89
CA GLN A 161 15.56 1.74 0.04
C GLN A 161 15.44 2.28 1.47
N GLY A 162 15.35 1.38 2.42
CA GLY A 162 15.25 1.64 3.85
C GLY A 162 14.21 0.77 4.54
N GLU A 163 14.04 1.00 5.82
CA GLU A 163 13.12 0.27 6.67
C GLU A 163 11.93 1.15 7.11
N ILE A 164 10.75 0.55 7.19
CA ILE A 164 9.54 1.20 7.70
C ILE A 164 8.99 0.37 8.85
N TYR A 165 8.75 1.02 9.96
CA TYR A 165 8.28 0.39 11.18
C TYR A 165 7.16 1.19 11.82
N THR A 166 5.94 0.66 11.88
CA THR A 166 4.82 1.30 12.57
C THR A 166 4.39 0.44 13.76
N THR A 167 4.25 1.04 14.95
CA THR A 167 3.96 0.32 16.18
C THR A 167 2.63 0.69 16.84
N GLY A 168 2.04 1.82 16.47
CA GLY A 168 0.77 2.27 17.04
C GLY A 168 -0.44 1.49 16.52
N PRO A 169 -1.54 1.46 17.28
CA PRO A 169 -2.82 0.94 16.81
C PRO A 169 -3.24 1.61 15.51
N ASP A 170 -3.76 0.81 14.59
CA ASP A 170 -4.26 1.22 13.26
C ASP A 170 -3.23 2.02 12.40
N ALA A 171 -1.96 2.03 12.80
CA ALA A 171 -0.89 2.67 12.05
C ALA A 171 -0.44 1.80 10.87
N ALA A 172 -0.79 2.20 9.65
CA ALA A 172 -0.42 1.52 8.41
C ALA A 172 1.00 1.90 7.95
N THR A 173 1.63 1.01 7.18
CA THR A 173 2.86 1.36 6.45
C THR A 173 2.61 2.53 5.49
N ALA A 174 1.50 2.48 4.73
CA ALA A 174 1.10 3.60 3.89
C ALA A 174 -0.42 3.78 3.89
N LYS A 175 -0.85 5.03 3.82
CA LYS A 175 -2.25 5.43 3.69
C LYS A 175 -2.40 6.36 2.49
N ILE A 176 -3.26 5.99 1.56
CA ILE A 176 -3.64 6.84 0.43
C ILE A 176 -5.09 7.27 0.64
N TYR A 177 -5.31 8.56 0.62
CA TYR A 177 -6.61 9.15 0.85
C TYR A 177 -7.01 10.10 -0.28
N ASN A 178 -8.20 9.90 -0.85
CA ASN A 178 -8.72 10.69 -1.97
C ASN A 178 -7.81 10.70 -3.21
N GLY A 179 -7.19 9.56 -3.54
CA GLY A 179 -6.31 9.39 -4.67
C GLY A 179 -4.85 9.75 -4.39
N GLY A 180 -3.97 9.32 -5.27
CA GLY A 180 -2.53 9.53 -5.17
C GLY A 180 -1.73 8.28 -5.45
N THR A 181 -0.41 8.40 -5.32
CA THR A 181 0.53 7.31 -5.63
C THR A 181 1.52 7.08 -4.50
N VAL A 182 1.73 5.82 -4.14
CA VAL A 182 2.81 5.40 -3.24
C VAL A 182 3.66 4.33 -3.93
N THR A 183 4.96 4.54 -3.97
CA THR A 183 5.92 3.55 -4.45
C THR A 183 6.84 3.13 -3.32
N LEU A 184 6.94 1.82 -3.07
CA LEU A 184 7.89 1.19 -2.16
C LEU A 184 8.87 0.36 -2.98
N LYS A 185 10.15 0.68 -2.94
CA LYS A 185 11.18 -0.01 -3.71
C LYS A 185 12.38 -0.39 -2.83
N ASN A 186 12.81 -1.65 -2.89
CA ASN A 186 13.87 -2.17 -2.02
C ASN A 186 13.58 -1.87 -0.53
N THR A 187 12.36 -2.05 -0.08
CA THR A 187 11.87 -1.61 1.23
C THR A 187 11.55 -2.81 2.10
N SER A 188 11.95 -2.77 3.36
CA SER A 188 11.47 -3.67 4.40
C SER A 188 10.46 -2.93 5.27
N ALA A 189 9.18 -3.32 5.22
CA ALA A 189 8.12 -2.62 5.92
C ALA A 189 7.33 -3.54 6.85
N VAL A 190 7.10 -3.10 8.08
CA VAL A 190 6.33 -3.82 9.09
C VAL A 190 5.33 -2.91 9.79
N ALA A 191 4.05 -3.22 9.65
CA ALA A 191 2.98 -2.60 10.43
C ALA A 191 2.55 -3.53 11.58
N HIS A 192 2.95 -3.20 12.81
CA HIS A 192 2.77 -4.09 13.98
C HIS A 192 1.34 -4.19 14.49
N GLN A 193 0.50 -3.19 14.29
CA GLN A 193 -0.87 -3.15 14.79
C GLN A 193 -1.86 -2.59 13.74
N GLY A 194 -1.40 -2.33 12.53
CA GLY A 194 -2.20 -1.77 11.44
C GLY A 194 -2.17 -2.62 10.18
N SER A 195 -2.78 -2.08 9.14
CA SER A 195 -2.76 -2.63 7.78
C SER A 195 -1.42 -2.35 7.09
N GLY A 196 -1.09 -3.12 6.07
CA GLY A 196 0.04 -2.78 5.21
C GLY A 196 -0.21 -1.47 4.47
N ILE A 197 -1.25 -1.44 3.64
CA ILE A 197 -1.65 -0.30 2.82
C ILE A 197 -3.14 -0.03 3.02
N GLY A 198 -3.51 1.20 3.37
CA GLY A 198 -4.88 1.70 3.38
C GLY A 198 -5.18 2.53 2.14
N LEU A 199 -6.23 2.18 1.40
CA LEU A 199 -6.68 2.84 0.18
C LEU A 199 -8.11 3.32 0.40
N GLU A 200 -8.28 4.61 0.70
CA GLU A 200 -9.59 5.15 1.04
C GLU A 200 -9.90 6.43 0.27
N SER A 201 -11.18 6.66 0.00
CA SER A 201 -11.65 7.91 -0.58
C SER A 201 -13.06 8.24 -0.09
N SER A 202 -13.27 9.52 0.21
CA SER A 202 -14.59 10.13 0.40
C SER A 202 -15.09 10.84 -0.87
N ILE A 203 -14.24 10.99 -1.88
CA ILE A 203 -14.51 11.69 -3.14
C ILE A 203 -14.56 10.68 -4.28
N ASN A 204 -15.59 10.74 -5.11
CA ASN A 204 -15.71 9.87 -6.27
C ASN A 204 -14.75 10.28 -7.41
N GLY A 205 -14.36 9.31 -8.23
CA GLY A 205 -13.51 9.53 -9.41
C GLY A 205 -12.03 9.75 -9.08
N GLN A 206 -11.60 9.48 -7.85
CA GLN A 206 -10.19 9.53 -7.47
C GLN A 206 -9.57 8.12 -7.55
N GLU A 207 -8.40 8.03 -8.14
CA GLU A 207 -7.66 6.79 -8.31
C GLU A 207 -6.46 6.74 -7.36
N ALA A 208 -6.27 5.58 -6.72
CA ALA A 208 -5.09 5.33 -5.90
C ALA A 208 -4.19 4.29 -6.57
N THR A 209 -2.89 4.55 -6.60
CA THR A 209 -1.88 3.65 -7.16
C THR A 209 -0.84 3.28 -6.12
N VAL A 210 -0.51 2.00 -6.02
CA VAL A 210 0.56 1.49 -5.18
C VAL A 210 1.48 0.59 -5.97
N ASP A 211 2.78 0.85 -5.88
CA ASP A 211 3.81 0.01 -6.45
C ASP A 211 4.73 -0.53 -5.36
N ILE A 212 4.79 -1.86 -5.22
CA ILE A 212 5.69 -2.58 -4.31
C ILE A 212 6.68 -3.34 -5.17
N LEU A 213 7.93 -2.86 -5.23
CA LEU A 213 8.87 -3.21 -6.29
C LEU A 213 10.22 -3.70 -5.75
N SER A 214 10.91 -4.48 -6.58
CA SER A 214 12.36 -4.73 -6.50
C SER A 214 12.84 -5.32 -5.16
N GLY A 215 12.27 -6.42 -4.74
CA GLY A 215 12.69 -7.12 -3.51
C GLY A 215 12.12 -6.52 -2.23
N SER A 216 11.06 -5.71 -2.34
CA SER A 216 10.39 -5.19 -1.15
C SER A 216 9.69 -6.29 -0.36
N SER A 217 9.67 -6.14 0.96
CA SER A 217 8.94 -7.00 1.89
C SER A 217 7.96 -6.15 2.69
N LEU A 218 6.66 -6.46 2.61
CA LEU A 218 5.62 -5.79 3.38
C LEU A 218 4.92 -6.79 4.30
N ARG A 219 4.97 -6.52 5.59
CA ARG A 219 4.28 -7.32 6.61
C ARG A 219 3.34 -6.45 7.43
N SER A 220 2.16 -6.98 7.74
CA SER A 220 1.18 -6.28 8.57
C SER A 220 0.63 -7.19 9.66
N ALA A 221 0.13 -6.59 10.74
CA ALA A 221 -0.66 -7.31 11.74
C ALA A 221 -2.06 -7.63 11.22
N ASN A 222 -2.71 -6.66 10.58
CA ASN A 222 -4.03 -6.78 9.97
C ASN A 222 -3.90 -7.21 8.49
N GLU A 223 -4.79 -6.78 7.61
CA GLU A 223 -4.69 -7.05 6.18
C GLU A 223 -3.51 -6.33 5.52
N ILE A 224 -3.03 -6.86 4.41
CA ILE A 224 -2.03 -6.14 3.57
C ILE A 224 -2.69 -4.96 2.86
N LEU A 225 -3.85 -5.19 2.22
CA LEU A 225 -4.59 -4.16 1.48
C LEU A 225 -5.97 -3.97 2.10
N TYR A 226 -6.19 -2.84 2.76
CA TYR A 226 -7.51 -2.35 3.13
C TYR A 226 -8.00 -1.41 2.03
N HIS A 227 -9.12 -1.74 1.39
CA HIS A 227 -9.63 -1.00 0.24
C HIS A 227 -11.06 -0.51 0.47
N LYS A 228 -11.21 0.81 0.42
CA LYS A 228 -12.50 1.53 0.49
C LYS A 228 -12.43 2.75 -0.41
N ASN A 229 -12.09 2.53 -1.67
CA ASN A 229 -11.94 3.56 -2.69
C ASN A 229 -12.79 3.20 -3.92
N GLU A 230 -13.02 4.14 -4.82
CA GLU A 230 -13.75 3.87 -6.06
C GLU A 230 -12.92 3.01 -7.01
N THR A 231 -11.67 3.39 -7.25
CA THR A 231 -10.74 2.66 -8.11
C THR A 231 -9.33 2.69 -7.52
N SER A 232 -8.69 1.53 -7.44
CA SER A 232 -7.29 1.45 -7.05
C SER A 232 -6.53 0.39 -7.84
N ASN A 233 -5.27 0.68 -8.14
CA ASN A 233 -4.34 -0.21 -8.81
C ASN A 233 -3.14 -0.49 -7.90
N VAL A 234 -2.81 -1.75 -7.72
CA VAL A 234 -1.68 -2.21 -6.91
C VAL A 234 -0.79 -3.12 -7.75
N THR A 235 0.47 -2.75 -7.88
CA THR A 235 1.50 -3.56 -8.55
C THR A 235 2.44 -4.15 -7.50
N ILE A 236 2.71 -5.45 -7.57
CA ILE A 236 3.65 -6.15 -6.69
C ILE A 236 4.65 -6.88 -7.59
N THR A 237 5.89 -6.40 -7.68
CA THR A 237 6.91 -6.97 -8.56
C THR A 237 8.16 -7.34 -7.79
N ASP A 238 8.64 -8.58 -8.00
CA ASP A 238 9.84 -9.11 -7.33
C ASP A 238 9.81 -8.95 -5.81
N SER A 239 8.63 -9.13 -5.17
CA SER A 239 8.39 -8.72 -3.79
C SER A 239 7.61 -9.76 -2.99
N GLU A 240 7.63 -9.63 -1.65
CA GLU A 240 6.89 -10.52 -0.75
C GLU A 240 5.94 -9.71 0.15
N VAL A 241 4.68 -10.15 0.22
CA VAL A 241 3.67 -9.54 1.11
C VAL A 241 2.98 -10.59 1.97
N SER A 242 2.85 -10.32 3.27
CA SER A 242 2.23 -11.26 4.20
C SER A 242 1.60 -10.56 5.41
N SER A 243 0.46 -11.07 5.87
CA SER A 243 -0.27 -10.58 7.03
C SER A 243 -0.22 -11.59 8.19
N ALA A 244 -0.10 -11.11 9.41
CA ALA A 244 -0.22 -11.96 10.61
C ALA A 244 -1.67 -12.39 10.88
N ALA A 245 -2.66 -11.61 10.41
CA ALA A 245 -4.07 -11.97 10.42
C ALA A 245 -4.45 -12.95 9.29
N ASP A 246 -3.48 -13.36 8.46
CA ASP A 246 -3.72 -14.20 7.28
C ASP A 246 -4.69 -13.56 6.26
N VAL A 247 -4.76 -12.23 6.18
CA VAL A 247 -5.60 -11.47 5.22
C VAL A 247 -4.73 -10.67 4.28
N PHE A 248 -4.78 -10.97 2.98
CA PHE A 248 -4.11 -10.20 1.95
C PHE A 248 -4.95 -9.00 1.50
N ILE A 249 -6.20 -9.24 1.15
CA ILE A 249 -7.13 -8.21 0.66
C ILE A 249 -8.39 -8.16 1.54
N ASN A 250 -8.76 -6.95 1.95
CA ASN A 250 -10.06 -6.63 2.53
C ASN A 250 -10.68 -5.49 1.70
N ASN A 251 -11.46 -5.84 0.67
CA ASN A 251 -12.10 -4.89 -0.22
C ASN A 251 -13.53 -4.61 0.23
N ILE A 252 -13.75 -3.44 0.81
CA ILE A 252 -15.03 -3.00 1.35
C ILE A 252 -15.89 -2.32 0.28
N LYS A 253 -15.27 -1.62 -0.69
CA LYS A 253 -16.00 -0.85 -1.71
C LYS A 253 -15.14 -0.62 -2.94
N GLY A 254 -15.76 -0.70 -4.12
CA GLY A 254 -15.21 -0.25 -5.40
C GLY A 254 -14.30 -1.27 -6.10
N HIS A 255 -13.53 -0.80 -7.03
CA HIS A 255 -12.73 -1.63 -7.93
C HIS A 255 -11.26 -1.64 -7.51
N LEU A 256 -10.78 -2.81 -7.09
CA LEU A 256 -9.37 -3.04 -6.79
C LEU A 256 -8.76 -3.96 -7.84
N THR A 257 -7.73 -3.47 -8.52
CA THR A 257 -6.89 -4.29 -9.41
C THR A 257 -5.55 -4.56 -8.72
N VAL A 258 -5.12 -5.81 -8.70
CA VAL A 258 -3.83 -6.23 -8.16
C VAL A 258 -3.11 -7.06 -9.18
N ASP A 259 -1.95 -6.58 -9.63
CA ASP A 259 -1.05 -7.28 -10.55
C ASP A 259 0.23 -7.70 -9.83
N ALA A 260 0.45 -8.99 -9.69
CA ALA A 260 1.63 -9.56 -9.05
C ALA A 260 2.51 -10.28 -10.08
N THR A 261 3.77 -9.87 -10.17
CA THR A 261 4.77 -10.45 -11.07
C THR A 261 5.97 -10.94 -10.28
N ASN A 262 6.36 -12.20 -10.46
CA ASN A 262 7.48 -12.83 -9.76
C ASN A 262 7.47 -12.58 -8.24
N SER A 263 6.29 -12.66 -7.62
CA SER A 263 6.05 -12.21 -6.25
C SER A 263 5.41 -13.29 -5.39
N LYS A 264 5.57 -13.15 -4.08
CA LYS A 264 5.01 -14.08 -3.11
C LYS A 264 3.98 -13.38 -2.23
N ILE A 265 2.75 -13.89 -2.27
CA ILE A 265 1.60 -13.35 -1.56
C ILE A 265 1.09 -14.39 -0.58
N THR A 266 0.87 -13.97 0.67
CA THR A 266 0.30 -14.81 1.72
C THR A 266 -0.90 -14.12 2.37
N GLY A 267 -2.03 -14.81 2.42
CA GLY A 267 -3.27 -14.38 3.07
C GLY A 267 -4.49 -14.57 2.19
N SER A 268 -5.68 -14.49 2.80
CA SER A 268 -6.99 -14.61 2.15
C SER A 268 -7.39 -13.30 1.45
N ALA A 269 -8.34 -13.39 0.54
CA ALA A 269 -8.95 -12.23 -0.09
C ALA A 269 -10.44 -12.17 0.23
N ASN A 270 -10.89 -11.05 0.78
CA ASN A 270 -12.29 -10.80 1.13
C ASN A 270 -12.82 -9.61 0.33
N ILE A 271 -14.00 -9.77 -0.24
CA ILE A 271 -14.73 -8.69 -0.91
C ILE A 271 -16.11 -8.51 -0.27
N SER A 272 -16.55 -7.27 -0.16
CA SER A 272 -17.92 -6.97 0.27
C SER A 272 -18.94 -7.56 -0.69
N THR A 273 -20.12 -7.89 -0.17
CA THR A 273 -21.24 -8.38 -0.99
C THR A 273 -21.95 -7.29 -1.79
N ASP A 274 -21.49 -6.04 -1.72
CA ASP A 274 -22.00 -4.96 -2.56
C ASP A 274 -21.71 -5.27 -4.04
N VAL A 275 -22.72 -5.15 -4.89
CA VAL A 275 -22.67 -5.46 -6.32
C VAL A 275 -21.66 -4.59 -7.10
N ASN A 276 -21.22 -3.47 -6.54
CA ASN A 276 -20.22 -2.58 -7.13
C ASN A 276 -18.81 -2.80 -6.58
N THR A 277 -18.60 -3.86 -5.78
CA THR A 277 -17.29 -4.16 -5.22
C THR A 277 -16.64 -5.30 -6.00
N HIS A 278 -15.52 -5.01 -6.64
CA HIS A 278 -14.79 -5.97 -7.47
C HIS A 278 -13.31 -6.02 -7.11
N THR A 279 -12.76 -7.21 -7.12
CA THR A 279 -11.31 -7.43 -6.97
C THR A 279 -10.82 -8.26 -8.14
N TYR A 280 -9.91 -7.68 -8.92
CA TYR A 280 -9.25 -8.33 -10.06
C TYR A 280 -7.81 -8.64 -9.66
N LEU A 281 -7.48 -9.93 -9.57
CA LEU A 281 -6.15 -10.41 -9.19
C LEU A 281 -5.49 -11.10 -10.38
N SER A 282 -4.31 -10.65 -10.74
CA SER A 282 -3.47 -11.24 -11.76
C SER A 282 -2.13 -11.67 -11.16
N LEU A 283 -1.76 -12.92 -11.40
CA LEU A 283 -0.49 -13.53 -10.98
C LEU A 283 0.28 -13.93 -12.23
N SER A 284 1.51 -13.44 -12.38
CA SER A 284 2.37 -13.74 -13.51
C SER A 284 3.80 -14.09 -13.10
N ASP A 285 4.54 -14.73 -14.00
CA ASP A 285 5.98 -14.95 -13.92
C ASP A 285 6.46 -15.61 -12.61
N ASN A 286 5.92 -16.80 -12.30
CA ASN A 286 6.21 -17.59 -11.10
C ASN A 286 5.69 -16.98 -9.79
N SER A 287 4.74 -16.07 -9.85
CA SER A 287 4.08 -15.58 -8.63
C SER A 287 3.37 -16.70 -7.89
N THR A 288 3.31 -16.56 -6.57
CA THR A 288 2.60 -17.51 -5.72
C THR A 288 1.62 -16.78 -4.83
N TRP A 289 0.41 -17.32 -4.73
CA TRP A 289 -0.59 -16.88 -3.75
C TRP A 289 -0.93 -18.02 -2.80
N ASP A 290 -0.54 -17.88 -1.55
CA ASP A 290 -0.79 -18.85 -0.48
C ASP A 290 -2.01 -18.42 0.33
N ILE A 291 -3.17 -18.98 0.01
CA ILE A 291 -4.45 -18.71 0.64
C ILE A 291 -4.51 -19.37 2.01
N LYS A 292 -4.87 -18.61 3.05
CA LYS A 292 -4.90 -19.11 4.44
C LYS A 292 -6.31 -19.41 4.98
N ALA A 293 -7.34 -18.84 4.37
CA ALA A 293 -8.75 -19.02 4.72
C ALA A 293 -9.61 -18.89 3.47
N ASP A 294 -10.91 -19.16 3.59
CA ASP A 294 -11.87 -18.95 2.52
C ASP A 294 -11.66 -17.58 1.89
N SER A 295 -11.60 -17.58 0.57
CA SER A 295 -11.26 -16.37 -0.20
C SER A 295 -12.23 -16.14 -1.33
N THR A 296 -12.49 -14.88 -1.63
CA THR A 296 -13.32 -14.45 -2.75
C THR A 296 -12.63 -13.36 -3.54
N VAL A 297 -12.60 -13.51 -4.86
CA VAL A 297 -12.17 -12.49 -5.84
C VAL A 297 -13.17 -12.43 -6.98
N SER A 298 -13.24 -11.30 -7.69
CA SER A 298 -14.12 -11.20 -8.86
C SER A 298 -13.52 -11.90 -10.06
N ASN A 299 -12.32 -11.50 -10.47
CA ASN A 299 -11.57 -12.15 -11.54
C ASN A 299 -10.23 -12.66 -11.03
N LEU A 300 -9.80 -13.80 -11.55
CA LEU A 300 -8.47 -14.35 -11.28
C LEU A 300 -7.78 -14.76 -12.58
N THR A 301 -6.60 -14.19 -12.81
CA THR A 301 -5.68 -14.63 -13.86
C THR A 301 -4.47 -15.30 -13.23
N VAL A 302 -4.11 -16.50 -13.71
CA VAL A 302 -2.92 -17.25 -13.26
C VAL A 302 -2.08 -17.61 -14.47
N ASP A 303 -1.04 -16.81 -14.71
CA ASP A 303 -0.10 -16.97 -15.83
C ASP A 303 1.27 -17.46 -15.32
N ASN A 304 1.67 -18.65 -15.73
CA ASN A 304 2.92 -19.28 -15.26
C ASN A 304 3.13 -19.19 -13.73
N SER A 305 2.06 -19.26 -12.95
CA SER A 305 2.03 -18.98 -11.53
C SER A 305 1.26 -20.05 -10.76
N THR A 306 1.32 -20.00 -9.42
CA THR A 306 0.69 -21.02 -8.58
C THR A 306 -0.18 -20.40 -7.50
N VAL A 307 -1.40 -20.90 -7.36
CA VAL A 307 -2.29 -20.62 -6.22
C VAL A 307 -2.33 -21.85 -5.32
N TYR A 308 -1.93 -21.69 -4.07
CA TYR A 308 -2.07 -22.71 -3.02
C TYR A 308 -3.38 -22.41 -2.26
N ILE A 309 -4.38 -23.30 -2.42
CA ILE A 309 -5.72 -23.10 -1.83
C ILE A 309 -5.70 -23.31 -0.32
N SER A 310 -4.73 -24.07 0.18
CA SER A 310 -4.50 -24.24 1.61
C SER A 310 -3.04 -24.55 1.92
N ARG A 311 -2.66 -24.36 3.18
CA ARG A 311 -1.30 -24.58 3.65
C ARG A 311 -0.79 -26.00 3.34
N ALA A 312 0.40 -26.07 2.76
CA ALA A 312 1.11 -27.32 2.50
C ALA A 312 1.84 -27.89 3.76
N ASP A 313 1.55 -27.39 4.97
CA ASP A 313 2.29 -27.73 6.19
C ASP A 313 1.77 -28.99 6.94
N GLY A 314 0.83 -29.73 6.34
CA GLY A 314 0.44 -31.06 6.81
C GLY A 314 -0.30 -31.12 8.13
N ARG A 315 -0.80 -29.99 8.66
CA ARG A 315 -1.65 -29.97 9.85
C ARG A 315 -3.13 -30.13 9.47
N ASP A 316 -3.93 -30.65 10.39
CA ASP A 316 -5.38 -30.77 10.28
C ASP A 316 -6.02 -29.38 10.12
N VAL A 317 -6.07 -28.88 8.91
CA VAL A 317 -6.69 -27.60 8.58
C VAL A 317 -8.00 -27.88 7.87
N GLU A 318 -9.06 -27.20 8.29
CA GLU A 318 -10.35 -27.21 7.61
C GLU A 318 -10.17 -26.92 6.11
N PRO A 319 -10.96 -27.59 5.25
CA PRO A 319 -10.91 -27.34 3.82
C PRO A 319 -11.15 -25.88 3.49
N THR A 320 -10.33 -25.34 2.59
CA THR A 320 -10.40 -23.96 2.14
C THR A 320 -11.15 -23.83 0.83
N ARG A 321 -11.92 -22.77 0.67
CA ARG A 321 -12.66 -22.46 -0.55
C ARG A 321 -12.11 -21.18 -1.19
N LEU A 322 -11.76 -21.26 -2.45
CA LEU A 322 -11.56 -20.10 -3.32
C LEU A 322 -12.80 -19.91 -4.20
N THR A 323 -13.47 -18.77 -4.08
CA THR A 323 -14.60 -18.39 -4.92
C THR A 323 -14.19 -17.30 -5.89
N ILE A 324 -14.40 -17.53 -7.18
CA ILE A 324 -14.20 -16.56 -8.26
C ILE A 324 -15.59 -16.21 -8.78
N THR A 325 -16.05 -14.99 -8.51
CA THR A 325 -17.45 -14.61 -8.78
C THR A 325 -17.73 -14.33 -10.25
N GLU A 326 -16.69 -13.98 -11.01
CA GLU A 326 -16.76 -13.69 -12.43
C GLU A 326 -15.88 -14.69 -13.23
N ASN A 327 -14.75 -14.24 -13.80
CA ASN A 327 -14.00 -15.04 -14.75
C ASN A 327 -12.67 -15.54 -14.19
N TYR A 328 -12.28 -16.71 -14.65
CA TYR A 328 -10.98 -17.31 -14.43
C TYR A 328 -10.22 -17.48 -15.75
N VAL A 329 -8.97 -17.02 -15.77
CA VAL A 329 -8.07 -17.21 -16.90
C VAL A 329 -6.82 -17.98 -16.42
N GLY A 330 -6.59 -19.16 -16.95
CA GLY A 330 -5.37 -19.91 -16.73
C GLY A 330 -4.49 -19.87 -17.96
N ASN A 331 -3.23 -19.50 -17.81
CA ASN A 331 -2.21 -19.61 -18.84
C ASN A 331 -1.02 -20.36 -18.22
N ASN A 332 -1.02 -21.70 -18.39
CA ASN A 332 -0.06 -22.56 -17.70
C ASN A 332 -0.06 -22.39 -16.16
N GLY A 333 -1.21 -22.03 -15.58
CA GLY A 333 -1.40 -21.84 -14.16
C GLY A 333 -1.43 -23.16 -13.38
N VAL A 334 -1.17 -23.11 -12.09
CA VAL A 334 -1.28 -24.24 -11.16
C VAL A 334 -2.22 -23.89 -10.02
N LEU A 335 -3.26 -24.70 -9.81
CA LEU A 335 -4.09 -24.67 -8.61
C LEU A 335 -3.71 -25.87 -7.74
N HIS A 336 -3.15 -25.60 -6.55
CA HIS A 336 -2.72 -26.62 -5.63
C HIS A 336 -3.77 -26.78 -4.52
N LEU A 337 -4.43 -27.95 -4.51
CA LEU A 337 -5.50 -28.30 -3.59
C LEU A 337 -5.08 -29.46 -2.70
N ARG A 338 -5.69 -29.58 -1.54
CA ARG A 338 -5.61 -30.75 -0.68
C ARG A 338 -6.96 -31.45 -0.65
N THR A 339 -6.91 -32.75 -0.52
CA THR A 339 -8.10 -33.59 -0.29
C THR A 339 -7.75 -34.73 0.65
N GLU A 340 -8.65 -35.08 1.52
CA GLU A 340 -8.60 -36.31 2.25
C GLU A 340 -9.08 -37.43 1.32
N LEU A 341 -8.29 -38.51 1.19
CA LEU A 341 -8.69 -39.68 0.37
C LEU A 341 -9.65 -40.57 1.17
N GLY A 342 -10.93 -40.45 0.88
CA GLY A 342 -12.01 -41.18 1.50
C GLY A 342 -13.19 -41.33 0.53
N ASP A 343 -14.41 -41.15 1.05
CA ASP A 343 -15.66 -41.17 0.28
C ASP A 343 -16.04 -39.76 -0.23
N ASP A 344 -17.26 -39.63 -0.76
CA ASP A 344 -17.79 -38.37 -1.31
C ASP A 344 -17.94 -37.25 -0.28
N ASN A 345 -17.84 -37.52 1.02
CA ASN A 345 -17.92 -36.56 2.12
C ASN A 345 -16.53 -36.12 2.62
N SER A 346 -15.47 -36.61 2.01
CA SER A 346 -14.11 -36.32 2.44
C SER A 346 -13.79 -34.81 2.37
N ALA A 347 -13.06 -34.35 3.37
CA ALA A 347 -12.60 -32.96 3.46
C ALA A 347 -11.74 -32.60 2.24
N THR A 348 -12.15 -31.60 1.49
CA THR A 348 -11.52 -31.24 0.19
C THR A 348 -11.55 -29.73 -0.02
N ASP A 349 -10.38 -29.16 -0.33
CA ASP A 349 -10.31 -27.77 -0.80
C ASP A 349 -11.11 -27.60 -2.09
N LYS A 350 -11.71 -26.44 -2.27
CA LYS A 350 -12.62 -26.17 -3.41
C LYS A 350 -12.27 -24.89 -4.12
N VAL A 351 -12.32 -24.94 -5.45
CA VAL A 351 -12.35 -23.75 -6.31
C VAL A 351 -13.72 -23.69 -6.96
N VAL A 352 -14.42 -22.59 -6.75
CA VAL A 352 -15.75 -22.33 -7.32
C VAL A 352 -15.65 -21.16 -8.27
N ILE A 353 -16.01 -21.34 -9.52
CA ILE A 353 -15.98 -20.31 -10.55
C ILE A 353 -17.42 -20.11 -11.03
N ASN A 354 -17.99 -18.92 -10.81
CA ASN A 354 -19.38 -18.63 -11.17
C ASN A 354 -19.52 -18.10 -12.61
N GLY A 355 -18.43 -17.57 -13.18
CA GLY A 355 -18.43 -17.05 -14.55
C GLY A 355 -17.73 -17.98 -15.55
N ASN A 356 -17.04 -17.39 -16.51
CA ASN A 356 -16.38 -18.13 -17.58
C ASN A 356 -14.97 -18.57 -17.18
N THR A 357 -14.54 -19.67 -17.80
CA THR A 357 -13.14 -20.13 -17.69
C THR A 357 -12.50 -20.16 -19.07
N SER A 358 -11.21 -19.83 -19.13
CA SER A 358 -10.44 -19.94 -20.38
C SER A 358 -8.99 -20.33 -20.12
N GLY A 359 -8.34 -20.83 -21.19
CA GLY A 359 -6.93 -21.21 -21.16
C GLY A 359 -6.66 -22.59 -20.57
N THR A 360 -5.47 -22.78 -19.98
CA THR A 360 -5.00 -24.07 -19.46
C THR A 360 -4.51 -23.95 -18.03
N THR A 361 -4.97 -24.85 -17.17
CA THR A 361 -4.59 -24.90 -15.76
C THR A 361 -4.34 -26.34 -15.33
N ARG A 362 -3.32 -26.56 -14.55
CA ARG A 362 -3.04 -27.83 -13.92
C ARG A 362 -3.56 -27.82 -12.48
N ALA A 363 -4.49 -28.71 -12.16
CA ALA A 363 -4.81 -29.02 -10.77
C ALA A 363 -3.76 -29.96 -10.20
N LYS A 364 -3.10 -29.55 -9.13
CA LYS A 364 -2.20 -30.40 -8.34
C LYS A 364 -2.90 -30.74 -7.04
N VAL A 365 -3.18 -32.01 -6.81
CA VAL A 365 -3.88 -32.47 -5.61
C VAL A 365 -2.89 -33.21 -4.70
N THR A 366 -2.88 -32.83 -3.43
CA THR A 366 -2.10 -33.51 -2.38
C THR A 366 -3.05 -34.20 -1.41
N ASN A 367 -2.73 -35.44 -1.07
CA ASN A 367 -3.46 -36.16 -0.04
C ASN A 367 -3.21 -35.54 1.34
N ALA A 368 -4.26 -35.06 1.98
CA ALA A 368 -4.23 -34.48 3.32
C ALA A 368 -4.48 -35.53 4.42
N GLY A 369 -4.80 -36.78 4.04
CA GLY A 369 -5.10 -37.89 4.93
C GLY A 369 -5.98 -38.92 4.24
N GLY A 370 -6.33 -39.98 4.95
CA GLY A 370 -7.14 -41.09 4.41
C GLY A 370 -6.39 -42.08 3.53
N SER A 371 -6.97 -43.25 3.39
CA SER A 371 -6.36 -44.39 2.63
C SER A 371 -7.09 -44.69 1.31
N GLY A 372 -8.06 -43.87 0.94
CA GLY A 372 -8.96 -44.07 -0.19
C GLY A 372 -10.18 -44.92 0.17
N ALA A 373 -11.28 -44.68 -0.55
CA ALA A 373 -12.45 -45.55 -0.49
C ALA A 373 -12.16 -46.85 -1.28
N TYR A 374 -12.67 -47.97 -0.78
CA TYR A 374 -12.65 -49.25 -1.45
C TYR A 374 -13.85 -49.35 -2.39
#